data_c1b9296def3eaba552e86bf83a298289
#
_entry.id   c1b9296def3eaba552e86bf83a298289
#
_cell.length_a   1.000
_cell.length_b   1.000
_cell.length_c   1.000
_cell.angle_alpha   90.00
_cell.angle_beta   90.00
_cell.angle_gamma   90.00
#
_symmetry.space_group_name_H-M   'P 1'
#
loop_
_entity.id
_entity.type
_entity.pdbx_description
1 polymer ?
#
loop_
_entity_poly.entity_id
_entity_poly.type
_entity_poly.pdbx_seq_one_letter_code
_entity_poly.pdbx_strand_id
1 'polypeptide(L)'
;MKPVLMENAFEAWAAAIRFCDDIKDGKATLLYQKNFVSSLHNAVELIMKQMLLNDNDHRVAEVRKTKNEADAKLLLDYFKATDLNSFFDTLSNEDLSKFNTIQFNELISLHKKLFGRSLAQGESLKTELELLQKLRNNETHFLIRQGSFLSEEDFCVLHNFMIRFYKIMETWCPIDKDDYELYILPYWGDPIGADSIYGFNREPLQSFSYETAVKNSKLAKKIAELLNSD
;
A
#
# COMPACT_ATOMS: atom_id res chain seq x y z
N MET A 1 -0.42 -23.82 -7.58
CA MET A 1 -0.09 -22.51 -8.20
C MET A 1 -0.02 -21.52 -7.05
N LYS A 2 1.08 -20.76 -6.87
CA LYS A 2 1.13 -19.73 -5.83
C LYS A 2 0.16 -18.63 -6.24
N PRO A 3 -0.65 -18.08 -5.33
CA PRO A 3 -1.59 -17.03 -5.71
C PRO A 3 -0.81 -15.79 -6.15
N VAL A 4 -1.03 -15.34 -7.38
CA VAL A 4 -0.43 -14.12 -7.98
C VAL A 4 -0.57 -12.91 -7.04
N LEU A 5 -1.63 -12.88 -6.22
CA LEU A 5 -1.86 -11.85 -5.22
C LEU A 5 -0.71 -11.77 -4.19
N MET A 6 -0.22 -12.91 -3.70
CA MET A 6 0.86 -12.95 -2.71
C MET A 6 2.22 -12.60 -3.34
N GLU A 7 2.48 -13.04 -4.57
CA GLU A 7 3.70 -12.65 -5.29
C GLU A 7 3.75 -11.12 -5.44
N ASN A 8 2.66 -10.50 -5.92
CA ASN A 8 2.57 -9.05 -6.03
C ASN A 8 2.70 -8.34 -4.67
N ALA A 9 2.15 -8.92 -3.61
CA ALA A 9 2.26 -8.38 -2.26
C ALA A 9 3.70 -8.38 -1.76
N PHE A 10 4.43 -9.47 -2.00
CA PHE A 10 5.83 -9.59 -1.59
C PHE A 10 6.77 -8.73 -2.43
N GLU A 11 6.54 -8.60 -3.72
CA GLU A 11 7.29 -7.66 -4.56
C GLU A 11 7.11 -6.21 -4.08
N ALA A 12 5.87 -5.83 -3.75
CA ALA A 12 5.58 -4.52 -3.19
C ALA A 12 6.23 -4.32 -1.82
N TRP A 13 6.23 -5.36 -0.96
CA TRP A 13 6.90 -5.34 0.33
C TRP A 13 8.42 -5.17 0.19
N ALA A 14 9.05 -5.94 -0.69
CA ALA A 14 10.48 -5.82 -0.98
C ALA A 14 10.85 -4.44 -1.54
N ALA A 15 9.97 -3.86 -2.36
CA ALA A 15 10.15 -2.49 -2.84
C ALA A 15 10.05 -1.48 -1.69
N ALA A 16 9.08 -1.63 -0.78
CA ALA A 16 8.95 -0.77 0.39
C ALA A 16 10.19 -0.82 1.27
N ILE A 17 10.77 -2.00 1.49
CA ILE A 17 12.00 -2.18 2.23
C ILE A 17 13.15 -1.40 1.57
N ARG A 18 13.37 -1.59 0.27
CA ARG A 18 14.46 -0.90 -0.45
C ARG A 18 14.34 0.61 -0.36
N PHE A 19 13.14 1.16 -0.55
CA PHE A 19 12.92 2.60 -0.44
C PHE A 19 13.06 3.09 1.01
N CYS A 20 12.69 2.29 1.98
CA CYS A 20 12.91 2.60 3.39
C CYS A 20 14.41 2.69 3.72
N ASP A 21 15.22 1.73 3.27
CA ASP A 21 16.66 1.74 3.46
C ASP A 21 17.31 2.93 2.74
N ASP A 22 16.91 3.22 1.51
CA ASP A 22 17.37 4.39 0.78
C ASP A 22 17.07 5.70 1.53
N ILE A 23 15.88 5.81 2.15
CA ILE A 23 15.52 6.97 2.99
C ILE A 23 16.39 7.04 4.23
N LYS A 24 16.63 5.91 4.92
CA LYS A 24 17.54 5.83 6.09
C LYS A 24 18.98 6.24 5.73
N ASP A 25 19.41 5.91 4.52
CA ASP A 25 20.72 6.26 3.97
C ASP A 25 20.82 7.72 3.50
N GLY A 26 19.81 8.54 3.78
CA GLY A 26 19.80 9.97 3.45
C GLY A 26 19.26 10.33 2.08
N LYS A 27 18.71 9.36 1.32
CA LYS A 27 18.07 9.60 0.00
C LYS A 27 16.58 9.95 0.14
N ALA A 28 16.24 10.81 1.09
CA ALA A 28 14.85 11.14 1.42
C ALA A 28 14.19 12.14 0.44
N THR A 29 14.43 12.00 -0.87
CA THR A 29 13.75 12.84 -1.87
C THR A 29 12.26 12.50 -1.97
N LEU A 30 11.46 13.41 -2.51
CA LEU A 30 10.02 13.19 -2.71
C LEU A 30 9.72 11.89 -3.49
N LEU A 31 10.57 11.52 -4.45
CA LEU A 31 10.43 10.29 -5.23
C LEU A 31 10.53 9.05 -4.34
N TYR A 32 11.56 9.00 -3.49
CA TYR A 32 11.76 7.87 -2.57
C TYR A 32 10.65 7.77 -1.52
N GLN A 33 10.25 8.92 -0.95
CA GLN A 33 9.14 8.98 0.00
C GLN A 33 7.83 8.47 -0.60
N LYS A 34 7.48 8.90 -1.81
CA LYS A 34 6.28 8.43 -2.52
C LYS A 34 6.34 6.94 -2.83
N ASN A 35 7.45 6.48 -3.38
CA ASN A 35 7.60 5.07 -3.71
C ASN A 35 7.56 4.19 -2.46
N PHE A 36 8.14 4.64 -1.34
CA PHE A 36 8.03 3.95 -0.06
C PHE A 36 6.57 3.79 0.36
N VAL A 37 5.84 4.90 0.45
CA VAL A 37 4.43 4.89 0.89
C VAL A 37 3.55 4.08 -0.05
N SER A 38 3.69 4.26 -1.36
CA SER A 38 2.92 3.51 -2.35
C SER A 38 3.18 2.01 -2.30
N SER A 39 4.45 1.62 -2.21
CA SER A 39 4.84 0.21 -2.15
C SER A 39 4.35 -0.43 -0.85
N LEU A 40 4.52 0.25 0.28
CA LEU A 40 4.06 -0.24 1.57
C LEU A 40 2.53 -0.37 1.61
N HIS A 41 1.81 0.65 1.13
CA HIS A 41 0.35 0.61 1.05
C HIS A 41 -0.13 -0.58 0.20
N ASN A 42 0.44 -0.75 -0.99
CA ASN A 42 0.07 -1.84 -1.88
C ASN A 42 0.34 -3.22 -1.25
N ALA A 43 1.52 -3.41 -0.64
CA ALA A 43 1.84 -4.64 0.05
C ALA A 43 0.85 -4.98 1.16
N VAL A 44 0.60 -4.02 2.05
CA VAL A 44 -0.32 -4.20 3.18
C VAL A 44 -1.75 -4.47 2.71
N GLU A 45 -2.23 -3.74 1.71
CA GLU A 45 -3.55 -3.95 1.12
C GLU A 45 -3.72 -5.37 0.57
N LEU A 46 -2.75 -5.83 -0.23
CA LEU A 46 -2.80 -7.16 -0.84
C LEU A 46 -2.71 -8.28 0.21
N ILE A 47 -1.85 -8.12 1.21
CA ILE A 47 -1.74 -9.08 2.32
C ILE A 47 -3.06 -9.16 3.10
N MET A 48 -3.67 -8.03 3.46
CA MET A 48 -4.94 -8.01 4.16
C MET A 48 -6.07 -8.65 3.34
N LYS A 49 -6.10 -8.45 2.03
CA LYS A 49 -7.04 -9.13 1.12
C LYS A 49 -6.81 -10.64 1.10
N GLN A 50 -5.56 -11.08 1.04
CA GLN A 50 -5.24 -12.50 1.10
C GLN A 50 -5.66 -13.12 2.43
N MET A 51 -5.52 -12.40 3.54
CA MET A 51 -6.01 -12.86 4.84
C MET A 51 -7.52 -13.12 4.82
N LEU A 52 -8.30 -12.23 4.18
CA LEU A 52 -9.74 -12.44 4.02
C LEU A 52 -10.04 -13.66 3.13
N LEU A 53 -9.30 -13.85 2.04
CA LEU A 53 -9.46 -15.03 1.18
C LEU A 53 -9.20 -16.32 1.95
N ASN A 54 -8.14 -16.38 2.74
CA ASN A 54 -7.78 -17.56 3.53
C ASN A 54 -8.80 -17.84 4.64
N ASP A 55 -9.42 -16.79 5.19
CA ASP A 55 -10.52 -16.91 6.16
C ASP A 55 -11.88 -17.24 5.49
N ASN A 56 -11.92 -17.36 4.17
CA ASN A 56 -13.16 -17.49 3.37
C ASN A 56 -14.16 -16.36 3.66
N ASP A 57 -13.66 -15.14 3.87
CA ASP A 57 -14.47 -13.97 4.16
C ASP A 57 -14.94 -13.29 2.86
N HIS A 58 -16.20 -13.51 2.50
CA HIS A 58 -16.82 -12.98 1.30
C HIS A 58 -16.85 -11.45 1.19
N ARG A 59 -16.46 -10.73 2.25
CA ARG A 59 -16.29 -9.27 2.19
C ARG A 59 -15.09 -8.85 1.35
N VAL A 60 -14.19 -9.77 1.00
CA VAL A 60 -13.00 -9.49 0.18
C VAL A 60 -13.36 -8.94 -1.19
N ALA A 61 -14.51 -9.31 -1.73
CA ALA A 61 -14.96 -8.85 -3.02
C ALA A 61 -16.49 -8.83 -3.14
N GLU A 62 -16.99 -8.03 -4.07
CA GLU A 62 -18.40 -7.97 -4.45
C GLU A 62 -18.55 -7.95 -5.96
N VAL A 63 -19.62 -8.50 -6.49
CA VAL A 63 -19.95 -8.39 -7.92
C VAL A 63 -20.49 -6.99 -8.19
N ARG A 64 -19.86 -6.27 -9.12
CA ARG A 64 -20.17 -4.86 -9.42
C ARG A 64 -21.63 -4.60 -9.78
N LYS A 65 -22.20 -5.42 -10.64
CA LYS A 65 -23.62 -5.36 -11.04
C LYS A 65 -24.01 -6.67 -11.70
N THR A 66 -25.12 -7.24 -11.30
CA THR A 66 -25.75 -8.34 -12.01
C THR A 66 -26.59 -7.77 -13.17
N LYS A 67 -26.15 -8.00 -14.41
CA LYS A 67 -26.84 -7.53 -15.62
C LYS A 67 -27.62 -8.61 -16.33
N ASN A 68 -27.30 -9.87 -16.10
CA ASN A 68 -27.86 -11.02 -16.76
C ASN A 68 -27.82 -12.26 -15.84
N GLU A 69 -28.40 -13.38 -16.32
CA GLU A 69 -28.44 -14.63 -15.55
C GLU A 69 -27.05 -15.22 -15.26
N ALA A 70 -26.07 -15.01 -16.15
CA ALA A 70 -24.70 -15.49 -15.94
C ALA A 70 -24.03 -14.76 -14.76
N ASP A 71 -24.23 -13.44 -14.64
CA ASP A 71 -23.73 -12.65 -13.51
C ASP A 71 -24.42 -13.06 -12.20
N ALA A 72 -25.74 -13.34 -12.26
CA ALA A 72 -26.48 -13.82 -11.09
C ALA A 72 -25.98 -15.21 -10.64
N LYS A 73 -25.68 -16.09 -11.60
CA LYS A 73 -25.09 -17.39 -11.31
C LYS A 73 -23.70 -17.26 -10.69
N LEU A 74 -22.84 -16.41 -11.27
CA LEU A 74 -21.49 -16.14 -10.73
C LEU A 74 -21.55 -15.65 -9.29
N LEU A 75 -22.46 -14.72 -8.98
CA LEU A 75 -22.69 -14.22 -7.62
C LEU A 75 -23.15 -15.34 -6.68
N LEU A 76 -24.06 -16.20 -7.12
CA LEU A 76 -24.53 -17.34 -6.34
C LEU A 76 -23.40 -18.34 -6.07
N ASP A 77 -22.58 -18.63 -7.08
CA ASP A 77 -21.44 -19.54 -6.98
C ASP A 77 -20.38 -18.96 -6.02
N TYR A 78 -20.14 -17.65 -6.07
CA TYR A 78 -19.28 -16.94 -5.13
C TYR A 78 -19.76 -17.11 -3.68
N PHE A 79 -21.02 -16.86 -3.37
CA PHE A 79 -21.53 -17.01 -2.00
C PHE A 79 -21.64 -18.46 -1.52
N LYS A 80 -21.63 -19.43 -2.43
CA LYS A 80 -21.59 -20.85 -2.10
C LYS A 80 -20.17 -21.40 -1.95
N ALA A 81 -19.17 -20.66 -2.40
CA ALA A 81 -17.79 -21.09 -2.34
C ALA A 81 -17.35 -21.28 -0.88
N THR A 82 -16.82 -22.43 -0.57
CA THR A 82 -16.23 -22.76 0.76
C THR A 82 -14.74 -22.55 0.80
N ASP A 83 -14.10 -22.35 -0.35
CA ASP A 83 -12.71 -21.99 -0.53
C ASP A 83 -12.63 -20.88 -1.59
N LEU A 84 -12.44 -19.64 -1.14
CA LEU A 84 -12.40 -18.47 -2.01
C LEU A 84 -11.12 -18.41 -2.85
N ASN A 85 -9.99 -18.94 -2.36
CA ASN A 85 -8.78 -19.01 -3.16
C ASN A 85 -9.01 -19.89 -4.39
N SER A 86 -9.49 -21.11 -4.18
CA SER A 86 -9.84 -22.03 -5.29
C SER A 86 -10.92 -21.46 -6.19
N PHE A 87 -11.91 -20.76 -5.64
CA PHE A 87 -12.95 -20.13 -6.44
C PHE A 87 -12.37 -19.10 -7.42
N PHE A 88 -11.57 -18.14 -6.94
CA PHE A 88 -10.97 -17.11 -7.78
C PHE A 88 -9.95 -17.67 -8.79
N ASP A 89 -9.22 -18.74 -8.43
CA ASP A 89 -8.26 -19.40 -9.31
C ASP A 89 -8.93 -20.08 -10.54
N THR A 90 -10.22 -20.42 -10.44
CA THR A 90 -10.96 -21.06 -11.53
C THR A 90 -11.63 -20.08 -12.47
N LEU A 91 -11.70 -18.79 -12.12
CA LEU A 91 -12.39 -17.79 -12.90
C LEU A 91 -11.59 -17.37 -14.14
N SER A 92 -12.31 -17.05 -15.22
CA SER A 92 -11.76 -16.38 -16.38
C SER A 92 -11.39 -14.91 -16.04
N ASN A 93 -10.50 -14.30 -16.83
CA ASN A 93 -10.20 -12.87 -16.69
C ASN A 93 -11.46 -11.99 -16.89
N GLU A 94 -12.40 -12.42 -17.71
CA GLU A 94 -13.67 -11.73 -17.90
C GLU A 94 -14.51 -11.77 -16.63
N ASP A 95 -14.63 -12.92 -15.97
CA ASP A 95 -15.38 -13.06 -14.72
C ASP A 95 -14.69 -12.34 -13.57
N LEU A 96 -13.36 -12.42 -13.47
CA LEU A 96 -12.59 -11.65 -12.49
C LEU A 96 -12.84 -10.13 -12.61
N SER A 97 -12.97 -9.62 -13.83
CA SER A 97 -13.26 -8.19 -14.07
C SER A 97 -14.62 -7.72 -13.56
N LYS A 98 -15.52 -8.64 -13.24
CA LYS A 98 -16.85 -8.36 -12.69
C LYS A 98 -16.84 -8.10 -11.18
N PHE A 99 -15.74 -8.44 -10.50
CA PHE A 99 -15.60 -8.21 -9.07
C PHE A 99 -14.94 -6.86 -8.76
N ASN A 100 -15.45 -6.19 -7.73
CA ASN A 100 -14.75 -5.14 -7.01
C ASN A 100 -14.15 -5.73 -5.75
N THR A 101 -12.88 -5.48 -5.52
CA THR A 101 -12.27 -5.86 -4.24
C THR A 101 -12.54 -4.81 -3.17
N ILE A 102 -12.61 -5.25 -1.92
CA ILE A 102 -12.75 -4.38 -0.75
C ILE A 102 -11.72 -3.24 -0.77
N GLN A 103 -12.13 -2.05 -0.37
CA GLN A 103 -11.27 -0.86 -0.33
C GLN A 103 -10.42 -0.84 0.95
N PHE A 104 -9.27 -0.16 0.91
CA PHE A 104 -8.34 -0.13 2.04
C PHE A 104 -8.94 0.46 3.33
N ASN A 105 -9.78 1.48 3.25
CA ASN A 105 -10.48 2.03 4.39
C ASN A 105 -11.44 1.03 5.07
N GLU A 106 -12.03 0.14 4.30
CA GLU A 106 -12.87 -0.94 4.84
C GLU A 106 -12.00 -2.03 5.47
N LEU A 107 -10.84 -2.35 4.87
CA LEU A 107 -9.83 -3.24 5.47
C LEU A 107 -9.36 -2.70 6.83
N ILE A 108 -9.10 -1.39 6.95
CA ILE A 108 -8.77 -0.77 8.24
C ILE A 108 -9.86 -1.06 9.28
N SER A 109 -11.12 -1.02 8.90
CA SER A 109 -12.23 -1.34 9.82
C SER A 109 -12.21 -2.80 10.30
N LEU A 110 -11.62 -3.69 9.52
CA LEU A 110 -11.49 -5.12 9.82
C LEU A 110 -10.18 -5.50 10.55
N HIS A 111 -9.29 -4.54 10.81
CA HIS A 111 -7.95 -4.81 11.38
C HIS A 111 -7.98 -5.67 12.65
N LYS A 112 -8.96 -5.44 13.55
CA LYS A 112 -9.09 -6.24 14.78
C LYS A 112 -9.43 -7.71 14.49
N LYS A 113 -10.24 -7.98 13.48
CA LYS A 113 -10.54 -9.33 13.04
C LYS A 113 -9.30 -9.98 12.45
N LEU A 114 -8.63 -9.27 11.55
CA LEU A 114 -7.49 -9.79 10.81
C LEU A 114 -6.27 -10.03 11.71
N PHE A 115 -5.95 -9.11 12.59
CA PHE A 115 -4.72 -9.14 13.38
C PHE A 115 -4.90 -9.54 14.85
N GLY A 116 -6.15 -9.67 15.33
CA GLY A 116 -6.43 -9.85 16.77
C GLY A 116 -5.82 -11.10 17.39
N ARG A 117 -5.45 -12.12 16.57
CA ARG A 117 -4.75 -13.33 17.05
C ARG A 117 -3.24 -13.15 17.14
N SER A 118 -2.69 -12.18 16.40
CA SER A 118 -1.24 -11.95 16.27
C SER A 118 -0.76 -10.74 17.08
N LEU A 119 -1.68 -9.93 17.60
CA LEU A 119 -1.38 -8.76 18.42
C LEU A 119 -1.56 -9.09 19.90
N ALA A 120 -0.76 -8.48 20.76
CA ALA A 120 -0.95 -8.56 22.19
C ALA A 120 -2.28 -7.90 22.61
N GLN A 121 -2.79 -8.30 23.78
CA GLN A 121 -4.06 -7.78 24.28
C GLN A 121 -4.03 -6.24 24.41
N GLY A 122 -4.94 -5.57 23.74
CA GLY A 122 -5.03 -4.11 23.73
C GLY A 122 -4.21 -3.42 22.65
N GLU A 123 -3.37 -4.13 21.93
CA GLU A 123 -2.64 -3.57 20.78
C GLU A 123 -3.53 -3.37 19.55
N SER A 124 -3.17 -2.39 18.75
CA SER A 124 -3.86 -2.06 17.50
C SER A 124 -2.84 -1.52 16.49
N LEU A 125 -3.09 -1.76 15.22
CA LEU A 125 -2.36 -1.15 14.10
C LEU A 125 -3.21 -0.10 13.37
N LYS A 126 -4.35 0.29 13.96
CA LYS A 126 -5.31 1.16 13.28
C LYS A 126 -4.71 2.51 12.92
N THR A 127 -3.99 3.12 13.86
CA THR A 127 -3.40 4.46 13.68
C THR A 127 -2.38 4.47 12.56
N GLU A 128 -1.54 3.43 12.48
CA GLU A 128 -0.52 3.29 11.45
C GLU A 128 -1.14 3.02 10.07
N LEU A 129 -2.19 2.21 10.01
CA LEU A 129 -2.95 1.97 8.78
C LEU A 129 -3.67 3.24 8.29
N GLU A 130 -4.26 4.02 9.20
CA GLU A 130 -4.90 5.30 8.88
C GLU A 130 -3.87 6.34 8.39
N LEU A 131 -2.68 6.37 9.00
CA LEU A 131 -1.58 7.20 8.53
C LEU A 131 -1.14 6.80 7.11
N LEU A 132 -0.94 5.52 6.88
CA LEU A 132 -0.56 4.98 5.57
C LEU A 132 -1.60 5.35 4.48
N GLN A 133 -2.88 5.18 4.79
CA GLN A 133 -3.98 5.58 3.91
C GLN A 133 -3.99 7.09 3.63
N LYS A 134 -3.79 7.91 4.66
CA LYS A 134 -3.72 9.38 4.53
C LYS A 134 -2.58 9.80 3.61
N LEU A 135 -1.39 9.24 3.80
CA LEU A 135 -0.21 9.55 2.98
C LEU A 135 -0.41 9.10 1.54
N ARG A 136 -0.97 7.89 1.33
CA ARG A 136 -1.28 7.38 -0.01
C ARG A 136 -2.30 8.26 -0.73
N ASN A 137 -3.32 8.75 -0.05
CA ASN A 137 -4.29 9.67 -0.63
C ASN A 137 -3.67 11.02 -0.98
N ASN A 138 -2.78 11.53 -0.12
CA ASN A 138 -2.07 12.78 -0.39
C ASN A 138 -1.16 12.67 -1.63
N GLU A 139 -0.59 11.50 -1.89
CA GLU A 139 0.21 11.25 -3.09
C GLU A 139 -0.60 11.41 -4.38
N THR A 140 -1.85 10.94 -4.37
CA THR A 140 -2.74 10.99 -5.54
C THR A 140 -3.36 12.37 -5.75
N HIS A 141 -3.42 13.20 -4.70
CA HIS A 141 -3.94 14.57 -4.80
C HIS A 141 -2.84 15.55 -5.18
N PHE A 142 -3.04 16.26 -6.28
CA PHE A 142 -2.12 17.19 -6.94
C PHE A 142 -1.64 18.39 -6.07
N LEU A 143 -2.21 18.57 -4.88
CA LEU A 143 -1.95 19.69 -3.98
C LEU A 143 -1.04 19.28 -2.81
N ILE A 144 0.19 18.86 -3.10
CA ILE A 144 1.22 18.77 -2.07
C ILE A 144 1.69 20.20 -1.78
N ARG A 145 1.29 20.74 -0.61
CA ARG A 145 1.84 22.02 -0.13
C ARG A 145 3.34 21.89 0.06
N GLN A 146 4.09 22.97 -0.11
CA GLN A 146 5.53 23.00 0.12
C GLN A 146 5.87 22.40 1.50
N GLY A 147 6.60 21.30 1.48
CA GLY A 147 6.99 20.52 2.65
C GLY A 147 7.34 19.10 2.26
N SER A 148 7.98 18.34 3.13
CA SER A 148 8.18 16.92 2.91
C SER A 148 6.82 16.22 2.87
N PHE A 149 6.63 15.34 1.91
CA PHE A 149 5.44 14.50 1.80
C PHE A 149 5.29 13.59 3.03
N LEU A 150 6.41 13.09 3.51
CA LEU A 150 6.57 12.23 4.67
C LEU A 150 7.45 12.97 5.70
N SER A 151 6.93 13.22 6.91
CA SER A 151 7.74 13.77 8.01
C SER A 151 8.66 12.68 8.60
N GLU A 152 9.69 13.10 9.33
CA GLU A 152 10.56 12.17 10.06
C GLU A 152 9.75 11.31 11.05
N GLU A 153 8.81 11.92 11.76
CA GLU A 153 7.92 11.24 12.71
C GLU A 153 7.04 10.21 12.00
N ASP A 154 6.39 10.59 10.88
CA ASP A 154 5.57 9.69 10.09
C ASP A 154 6.39 8.51 9.55
N PHE A 155 7.64 8.78 9.11
CA PHE A 155 8.54 7.74 8.64
C PHE A 155 8.87 6.75 9.76
N CYS A 156 9.22 7.23 10.96
CA CYS A 156 9.49 6.37 12.11
C CYS A 156 8.27 5.51 12.48
N VAL A 157 7.08 6.10 12.46
CA VAL A 157 5.84 5.37 12.71
C VAL A 157 5.65 4.24 11.69
N LEU A 158 5.84 4.54 10.40
CA LEU A 158 5.68 3.53 9.35
C LEU A 158 6.80 2.48 9.36
N HIS A 159 8.03 2.86 9.67
CA HIS A 159 9.13 1.91 9.84
C HIS A 159 8.82 0.92 10.98
N ASN A 160 8.43 1.42 12.14
CA ASN A 160 8.09 0.59 13.30
C ASN A 160 6.84 -0.26 13.04
N PHE A 161 5.89 0.28 12.27
CA PHE A 161 4.75 -0.47 11.76
C PHE A 161 5.19 -1.66 10.91
N MET A 162 6.14 -1.47 9.98
CA MET A 162 6.64 -2.56 9.14
C MET A 162 7.23 -3.70 9.98
N ILE A 163 8.01 -3.39 11.03
CA ILE A 163 8.56 -4.41 11.95
C ILE A 163 7.45 -5.23 12.62
N ARG A 164 6.41 -4.55 13.10
CA ARG A 164 5.26 -5.20 13.77
C ARG A 164 4.43 -6.00 12.76
N PHE A 165 4.20 -5.44 11.59
CA PHE A 165 3.43 -6.08 10.53
C PHE A 165 4.14 -7.31 9.96
N TYR A 166 5.47 -7.26 9.84
CA TYR A 166 6.28 -8.42 9.45
C TYR A 166 6.09 -9.61 10.40
N LYS A 167 6.10 -9.37 11.72
CA LYS A 167 5.83 -10.43 12.72
C LYS A 167 4.44 -11.05 12.56
N ILE A 168 3.46 -10.25 12.17
CA ILE A 168 2.11 -10.76 11.85
C ILE A 168 2.17 -11.63 10.60
N MET A 169 2.87 -11.20 9.56
CA MET A 169 3.04 -11.97 8.32
C MET A 169 3.68 -13.33 8.59
N GLU A 170 4.75 -13.38 9.38
CA GLU A 170 5.42 -14.65 9.76
C GLU A 170 4.48 -15.61 10.47
N THR A 171 3.62 -15.09 11.35
CA THR A 171 2.69 -15.93 12.13
C THR A 171 1.56 -16.47 11.28
N TRP A 172 1.14 -15.69 10.29
CA TRP A 172 -0.09 -15.92 9.55
C TRP A 172 0.13 -16.59 8.20
N CYS A 173 1.22 -16.29 7.54
CA CYS A 173 1.65 -16.92 6.31
C CYS A 173 2.97 -17.64 6.58
N PRO A 174 2.99 -18.99 6.75
CA PRO A 174 4.24 -19.72 6.76
C PRO A 174 4.88 -19.52 5.38
N ILE A 175 5.75 -18.54 5.31
CA ILE A 175 6.51 -18.21 4.14
C ILE A 175 7.49 -19.34 3.95
N ASP A 176 7.40 -20.02 2.81
CA ASP A 176 8.42 -20.96 2.42
C ASP A 176 9.73 -20.18 2.28
N LYS A 177 10.61 -20.33 3.28
CA LYS A 177 11.82 -19.54 3.40
C LYS A 177 12.70 -19.64 2.16
N ASP A 178 12.70 -20.78 1.52
CA ASP A 178 13.55 -21.03 0.35
C ASP A 178 13.14 -20.22 -0.88
N ASP A 179 11.86 -19.89 -1.02
CA ASP A 179 11.33 -19.14 -2.16
C ASP A 179 11.32 -17.62 -1.94
N TYR A 180 11.36 -17.15 -0.69
CA TYR A 180 11.13 -15.76 -0.34
C TYR A 180 12.24 -15.09 0.48
N GLU A 181 13.32 -15.80 0.81
CA GLU A 181 14.47 -15.21 1.52
C GLU A 181 14.99 -13.94 0.83
N LEU A 182 14.91 -13.88 -0.49
CA LEU A 182 15.31 -12.71 -1.28
C LEU A 182 14.37 -11.50 -1.14
N TYR A 183 13.10 -11.72 -0.76
CA TYR A 183 12.07 -10.68 -0.80
C TYR A 183 11.62 -10.18 0.58
N ILE A 184 11.82 -10.99 1.62
CA ILE A 184 11.18 -10.76 2.92
C ILE A 184 12.18 -10.43 4.02
N LEU A 185 13.45 -10.81 3.85
CA LEU A 185 14.49 -10.56 4.82
C LEU A 185 15.26 -9.29 4.51
N PRO A 186 14.88 -8.19 5.11
CA PRO A 186 15.88 -7.47 5.83
C PRO A 186 15.70 -7.78 7.30
N TYR A 187 16.77 -8.09 7.94
CA TYR A 187 16.90 -7.91 9.35
C TYR A 187 16.62 -6.43 9.65
N TRP A 188 15.41 -6.17 10.02
CA TRP A 188 15.02 -4.88 10.55
C TRP A 188 15.47 -4.90 11.99
N GLY A 189 16.45 -4.09 12.29
CA GLY A 189 16.93 -3.90 13.65
C GLY A 189 15.84 -3.46 14.61
N ASP A 190 16.20 -3.04 15.78
CA ASP A 190 15.28 -2.51 16.79
C ASP A 190 14.46 -1.33 16.23
N PRO A 191 13.28 -1.06 16.81
CA PRO A 191 12.50 0.12 16.49
C PRO A 191 13.33 1.39 16.56
N ILE A 192 13.23 2.25 15.55
CA ILE A 192 13.95 3.52 15.47
C ILE A 192 13.10 4.66 16.05
N GLY A 193 13.77 5.63 16.69
CA GLY A 193 13.18 6.91 17.06
C GLY A 193 13.55 8.01 16.06
N ALA A 194 12.87 9.14 16.12
CA ALA A 194 13.13 10.29 15.25
C ALA A 194 14.61 10.76 15.31
N ASP A 195 15.22 10.67 16.47
CA ASP A 195 16.63 11.05 16.69
C ASP A 195 17.65 10.12 16.03
N SER A 196 17.21 8.96 15.53
CA SER A 196 18.06 7.94 14.91
C SER A 196 18.19 8.11 13.40
N ILE A 197 17.46 9.04 12.79
CA ILE A 197 17.44 9.23 11.35
C ILE A 197 18.37 10.39 10.99
N TYR A 198 19.61 10.04 10.67
CA TYR A 198 20.56 11.01 10.10
C TYR A 198 20.20 11.28 8.65
N GLY A 199 19.83 12.50 8.34
CA GLY A 199 19.79 12.98 6.96
C GLY A 199 18.42 13.00 6.29
N PHE A 200 17.33 13.14 7.02
CA PHE A 200 16.13 13.73 6.44
C PHE A 200 16.47 15.15 6.03
N ASN A 201 17.26 15.26 4.96
CA ASN A 201 17.66 16.54 4.42
C ASN A 201 16.39 17.29 4.04
N ARG A 202 16.09 18.32 4.83
CA ARG A 202 15.14 19.37 4.47
C ARG A 202 15.69 20.24 3.33
N GLU A 203 16.52 19.65 2.46
CA GLU A 203 16.84 20.38 1.23
C GLU A 203 15.51 20.61 0.52
N PRO A 204 15.12 21.89 0.39
CA PRO A 204 13.96 22.19 -0.40
C PRO A 204 14.19 21.58 -1.76
N LEU A 205 13.14 21.04 -2.36
CA LEU A 205 13.11 20.50 -3.72
C LEU A 205 13.68 21.52 -4.74
N GLN A 206 15.01 21.75 -4.69
CA GLN A 206 15.67 22.74 -5.55
C GLN A 206 15.80 22.27 -6.99
N SER A 207 15.71 20.97 -7.26
CA SER A 207 15.95 20.44 -8.60
C SER A 207 14.71 20.31 -9.48
N PHE A 208 13.52 20.34 -8.91
CA PHE A 208 12.27 20.40 -9.65
C PHE A 208 11.42 21.52 -9.07
N SER A 209 11.83 22.79 -9.33
CA SER A 209 10.89 23.84 -9.05
C SER A 209 9.73 23.63 -10.04
N TYR A 210 8.56 23.38 -9.49
CA TYR A 210 7.28 23.40 -10.21
C TYR A 210 7.19 24.68 -11.07
N GLU A 211 7.74 25.78 -10.59
CA GLU A 211 7.92 27.01 -11.31
C GLU A 211 8.76 26.86 -12.60
N THR A 212 9.84 26.10 -12.59
CA THR A 212 10.68 25.89 -13.79
C THR A 212 9.97 24.98 -14.80
N ALA A 213 9.29 23.92 -14.32
CA ALA A 213 8.52 23.05 -15.19
C ALA A 213 7.29 23.77 -15.78
N VAL A 214 6.62 24.61 -14.98
CA VAL A 214 5.49 25.43 -15.42
C VAL A 214 5.96 26.57 -16.33
N LYS A 215 7.04 27.28 -16.02
CA LYS A 215 7.61 28.34 -16.88
C LYS A 215 8.06 27.83 -18.25
N ASN A 216 8.50 26.57 -18.32
CA ASN A 216 8.93 25.96 -19.58
C ASN A 216 7.80 25.26 -20.34
N SER A 217 6.62 25.11 -19.76
CA SER A 217 5.49 24.49 -20.45
C SER A 217 4.90 25.43 -21.50
N LYS A 218 4.51 24.88 -22.66
CA LYS A 218 3.80 25.63 -23.71
C LYS A 218 2.51 26.29 -23.17
N LEU A 219 1.88 25.65 -22.19
CA LEU A 219 0.65 26.14 -21.55
C LEU A 219 0.93 27.39 -20.70
N ALA A 220 2.01 27.36 -19.88
CA ALA A 220 2.38 28.54 -19.08
C ALA A 220 2.73 29.75 -19.92
N LYS A 221 3.44 29.55 -21.04
CA LYS A 221 3.72 30.62 -22.02
C LYS A 221 2.42 31.21 -22.58
N LYS A 222 1.48 30.36 -22.96
CA LYS A 222 0.19 30.78 -23.49
C LYS A 222 -0.69 31.52 -22.47
N ILE A 223 -0.65 31.08 -21.20
CA ILE A 223 -1.34 31.75 -20.10
C ILE A 223 -0.69 33.13 -19.83
N ALA A 224 0.64 33.21 -19.81
CA ALA A 224 1.35 34.48 -19.65
C ALA A 224 1.08 35.48 -20.80
N GLU A 225 0.97 34.99 -22.03
CA GLU A 225 0.58 35.80 -23.19
C GLU A 225 -0.84 36.37 -23.04
N LEU A 226 -1.79 35.54 -22.57
CA LEU A 226 -3.18 35.95 -22.32
C LEU A 226 -3.31 36.96 -21.19
N LEU A 227 -2.52 36.83 -20.13
CA LEU A 227 -2.55 37.75 -18.98
C LEU A 227 -1.85 39.09 -19.27
N ASN A 228 -0.99 39.15 -20.28
CA ASN A 228 -0.29 40.37 -20.68
C ASN A 228 -0.93 41.05 -21.91
N SER A 229 -2.07 40.56 -22.37
CA SER A 229 -2.79 41.13 -23.54
C SER A 229 -3.96 42.05 -23.17
N ASP A 230 -4.13 42.37 -21.88
CA ASP A 230 -5.00 43.40 -21.33
C ASP A 230 -4.14 44.61 -20.87
#